data_d732251bd2772d14f8eb14a33a9e72af
#
_entry.id   d732251bd2772d14f8eb14a33a9e72af
#
_cell.length_a   1.000
_cell.length_b   1.000
_cell.length_c   1.000
_cell.angle_alpha   90.00
_cell.angle_beta   90.00
_cell.angle_gamma   90.00
#
_symmetry.space_group_name_H-M   'P 1'
#
loop_
_entity.id
_entity.type
_entity.pdbx_description
1 polymer ?
#
loop_
_entity_poly.entity_id
_entity_poly.type
_entity_poly.pdbx_seq_one_letter_code
_entity_poly.pdbx_strand_id
1 'polypeptide(L)'
;MPGYTDPQFDTLALHAGSQPDPATGARAVPIHLTTSFVFDSTDQAASLFNLERAGHVYSRISNPTNAVFEQRIAALEGGIGAIATASGQAALHLSVATLMGAGSHIVASSALYGGSHNLLHYTLKRFGIDTTFVPPHDTDAWRAAIRPNTRLLFGETVGNPGLDVLNVPVIAQLAHDHALPLLVDATLSTPYLMQPLSLGADLVYHSATKFLSGHGTVIGGVVVDGGSFDWEKSGKFPELTDRYEGFHDMVFSEESTVGAFLLRARREGLRDFGACMSPHSAWLILQGMETLPLRMERHLSNTEKIVDFLAAHPMVSRVGHPLMPTHPSHRSEEHTSELQSHLNLVCRLLLEKK
;
A
#
# COMPACT_ATOMS: atom_id res chain seq x y z
N MET A 1 -21.71 -0.96 8.14
CA MET A 1 -22.41 -2.17 8.63
C MET A 1 -23.59 -1.72 9.48
N PRO A 2 -24.81 -2.16 9.25
CA PRO A 2 -25.94 -1.76 10.08
C PRO A 2 -25.73 -2.25 11.52
N GLY A 3 -25.75 -1.34 12.49
CA GLY A 3 -25.68 -1.65 13.91
C GLY A 3 -24.32 -1.50 14.61
N TYR A 4 -23.24 -1.21 13.88
CA TYR A 4 -21.92 -0.94 14.48
C TYR A 4 -21.58 0.55 14.31
N THR A 5 -21.39 1.25 15.42
CA THR A 5 -21.00 2.67 15.43
C THR A 5 -19.47 2.86 15.35
N ASP A 6 -18.69 1.85 15.75
CA ASP A 6 -17.22 1.85 15.70
C ASP A 6 -16.69 0.42 15.64
N PRO A 7 -16.58 -0.18 14.42
CA PRO A 7 -16.10 -1.53 14.26
C PRO A 7 -14.60 -1.60 14.54
N GLN A 8 -14.20 -2.45 15.46
CA GLN A 8 -12.80 -2.75 15.76
C GLN A 8 -12.13 -3.49 14.61
N PHE A 9 -10.80 -3.53 14.60
CA PHE A 9 -9.97 -4.11 13.53
C PHE A 9 -10.41 -5.52 13.12
N ASP A 10 -10.63 -6.41 14.09
CA ASP A 10 -11.04 -7.80 13.82
C ASP A 10 -12.39 -7.87 13.08
N THR A 11 -13.33 -7.00 13.45
CA THR A 11 -14.63 -6.89 12.77
C THR A 11 -14.45 -6.35 11.35
N LEU A 12 -13.57 -5.37 11.13
CA LEU A 12 -13.25 -4.87 9.80
C LEU A 12 -12.59 -5.95 8.93
N ALA A 13 -11.64 -6.71 9.49
CA ALA A 13 -10.95 -7.80 8.79
C ALA A 13 -11.91 -8.87 8.26
N LEU A 14 -13.01 -9.13 9.00
CA LEU A 14 -14.04 -10.09 8.62
C LEU A 14 -15.08 -9.51 7.65
N HIS A 15 -15.50 -8.26 7.83
CA HIS A 15 -16.77 -7.78 7.27
C HIS A 15 -16.66 -6.55 6.37
N ALA A 16 -15.58 -5.76 6.46
CA ALA A 16 -15.49 -4.54 5.66
C ALA A 16 -15.56 -4.84 4.15
N GLY A 17 -16.32 -4.02 3.44
CA GLY A 17 -16.54 -4.15 1.99
C GLY A 17 -17.45 -5.29 1.54
N SER A 18 -17.85 -6.21 2.43
CA SER A 18 -18.73 -7.33 2.06
C SER A 18 -20.16 -7.17 2.59
N GLN A 19 -21.11 -7.60 1.77
CA GLN A 19 -22.51 -7.75 2.13
C GLN A 19 -22.99 -9.10 1.61
N PRO A 20 -24.02 -9.73 2.23
CA PRO A 20 -24.65 -10.92 1.66
C PRO A 20 -25.09 -10.67 0.22
N ASP A 21 -24.88 -11.62 -0.66
CA ASP A 21 -25.30 -11.52 -2.06
C ASP A 21 -26.81 -11.27 -2.16
N PRO A 22 -27.26 -10.19 -2.81
CA PRO A 22 -28.67 -9.81 -2.81
C PRO A 22 -29.57 -10.79 -3.58
N ALA A 23 -29.02 -11.57 -4.50
CA ALA A 23 -29.77 -12.52 -5.30
C ALA A 23 -29.94 -13.88 -4.61
N THR A 24 -28.94 -14.32 -3.86
CA THR A 24 -28.90 -15.67 -3.27
C THR A 24 -28.85 -15.68 -1.74
N GLY A 25 -28.54 -14.54 -1.10
CA GLY A 25 -28.29 -14.46 0.33
C GLY A 25 -26.96 -15.10 0.76
N ALA A 26 -26.08 -15.44 -0.18
CA ALA A 26 -24.80 -16.07 0.13
C ALA A 26 -23.95 -15.16 1.02
N ARG A 27 -23.40 -15.73 2.11
CA ARG A 27 -22.58 -15.03 3.09
C ARG A 27 -21.16 -14.77 2.56
N ALA A 28 -20.59 -15.75 1.85
CA ALA A 28 -19.26 -15.65 1.28
C ALA A 28 -19.27 -14.68 0.07
N VAL A 29 -18.16 -13.96 -0.11
CA VAL A 29 -17.99 -13.09 -1.27
C VAL A 29 -17.99 -13.94 -2.55
N PRO A 30 -18.87 -13.68 -3.53
CA PRO A 30 -18.88 -14.40 -4.79
C PRO A 30 -17.60 -14.13 -5.61
N ILE A 31 -17.15 -15.14 -6.38
CA ILE A 31 -16.04 -14.97 -7.32
C ILE A 31 -16.64 -14.67 -8.71
N HIS A 32 -16.55 -13.41 -9.14
CA HIS A 32 -17.01 -12.99 -10.46
C HIS A 32 -15.92 -13.19 -11.52
N LEU A 33 -15.76 -14.42 -12.01
CA LEU A 33 -14.82 -14.77 -13.08
C LEU A 33 -15.41 -14.41 -14.44
N THR A 34 -15.39 -13.13 -14.76
CA THR A 34 -15.86 -12.59 -16.04
C THR A 34 -14.89 -11.53 -16.57
N THR A 35 -14.84 -11.38 -17.88
CA THR A 35 -14.07 -10.30 -18.53
C THR A 35 -14.83 -8.99 -18.57
N SER A 36 -16.13 -9.05 -18.88
CA SER A 36 -16.99 -7.89 -19.13
C SER A 36 -18.37 -8.08 -18.48
N PHE A 37 -19.08 -6.98 -18.37
CA PHE A 37 -20.43 -6.92 -17.80
C PHE A 37 -21.40 -6.42 -18.87
N VAL A 38 -22.60 -6.97 -18.90
CA VAL A 38 -23.66 -6.52 -19.80
C VAL A 38 -24.33 -5.27 -19.27
N PHE A 39 -24.88 -4.47 -20.18
CA PHE A 39 -25.62 -3.25 -19.86
C PHE A 39 -27.10 -3.44 -20.15
N ASP A 40 -27.95 -2.78 -19.36
CA ASP A 40 -29.40 -2.81 -19.55
C ASP A 40 -29.83 -1.97 -20.79
N SER A 41 -29.05 -0.95 -21.11
CA SER A 41 -29.28 -0.05 -22.25
C SER A 41 -27.98 0.64 -22.70
N THR A 42 -28.03 1.24 -23.89
CA THR A 42 -26.95 2.11 -24.42
C THR A 42 -26.72 3.34 -23.53
N ASP A 43 -27.78 3.89 -22.95
CA ASP A 43 -27.68 5.07 -22.07
C ASP A 43 -26.99 4.70 -20.76
N GLN A 44 -27.29 3.53 -20.20
CA GLN A 44 -26.58 3.01 -19.03
C GLN A 44 -25.10 2.79 -19.36
N ALA A 45 -24.78 2.18 -20.51
CA ALA A 45 -23.40 2.00 -20.94
C ALA A 45 -22.67 3.34 -21.03
N ALA A 46 -23.26 4.33 -21.71
CA ALA A 46 -22.70 5.67 -21.85
C ALA A 46 -22.42 6.29 -20.47
N SER A 47 -23.38 6.25 -19.55
CA SER A 47 -23.23 6.82 -18.20
C SER A 47 -22.12 6.16 -17.37
N LEU A 48 -21.87 4.85 -17.55
CA LEU A 48 -20.78 4.13 -16.90
C LEU A 48 -19.41 4.49 -17.50
N PHE A 49 -19.33 4.63 -18.84
CA PHE A 49 -18.09 5.04 -19.50
C PHE A 49 -17.75 6.50 -19.22
N ASN A 50 -18.76 7.38 -19.11
CA ASN A 50 -18.60 8.80 -18.77
C ASN A 50 -18.40 9.05 -17.27
N LEU A 51 -18.41 8.01 -16.41
CA LEU A 51 -18.31 8.11 -14.95
C LEU A 51 -19.48 8.82 -14.25
N GLU A 52 -20.59 9.01 -14.92
CA GLU A 52 -21.81 9.58 -14.33
C GLU A 52 -22.46 8.62 -13.31
N ARG A 53 -22.15 7.32 -13.41
CA ARG A 53 -22.61 6.27 -12.52
C ARG A 53 -21.48 5.32 -12.13
N ALA A 54 -21.49 4.87 -10.87
CA ALA A 54 -20.62 3.79 -10.42
C ALA A 54 -21.09 2.44 -10.98
N GLY A 55 -20.12 1.61 -11.40
CA GLY A 55 -20.41 0.25 -11.87
C GLY A 55 -19.19 -0.43 -12.50
N HIS A 56 -19.41 -1.66 -12.94
CA HIS A 56 -18.38 -2.48 -13.56
C HIS A 56 -18.62 -2.59 -15.06
N VAL A 57 -17.55 -2.40 -15.84
CA VAL A 57 -17.59 -2.47 -17.32
C VAL A 57 -16.71 -3.62 -17.80
N TYR A 58 -15.49 -3.69 -17.29
CA TYR A 58 -14.48 -4.66 -17.70
C TYR A 58 -13.54 -5.00 -16.52
N SER A 59 -13.28 -6.28 -16.30
CA SER A 59 -12.57 -6.75 -15.10
C SER A 59 -11.12 -6.28 -14.99
N ARG A 60 -10.48 -5.83 -16.07
CA ARG A 60 -9.17 -5.18 -15.99
C ARG A 60 -9.23 -3.85 -15.23
N ILE A 61 -10.35 -3.14 -15.29
CA ILE A 61 -10.52 -1.82 -14.64
C ILE A 61 -11.14 -1.99 -13.25
N SER A 62 -12.20 -2.80 -13.14
CA SER A 62 -12.88 -3.07 -11.88
C SER A 62 -13.65 -4.40 -11.93
N ASN A 63 -13.73 -5.07 -10.79
CA ASN A 63 -14.46 -6.32 -10.65
C ASN A 63 -15.11 -6.39 -9.26
N PRO A 64 -16.34 -6.88 -9.09
CA PRO A 64 -17.04 -6.92 -7.81
C PRO A 64 -16.26 -7.64 -6.70
N THR A 65 -15.58 -8.74 -7.00
CA THR A 65 -14.75 -9.47 -6.02
C THR A 65 -13.53 -8.66 -5.60
N ASN A 66 -12.85 -8.02 -6.56
CA ASN A 66 -11.71 -7.15 -6.28
C ASN A 66 -12.14 -5.92 -5.46
N ALA A 67 -13.32 -5.37 -5.74
CA ALA A 67 -13.85 -4.23 -5.01
C ALA A 67 -14.04 -4.53 -3.52
N VAL A 68 -14.44 -5.74 -3.14
CA VAL A 68 -14.52 -6.15 -1.72
C VAL A 68 -13.13 -6.15 -1.07
N PHE A 69 -12.12 -6.66 -1.76
CA PHE A 69 -10.74 -6.64 -1.27
C PHE A 69 -10.23 -5.19 -1.12
N GLU A 70 -10.45 -4.35 -2.13
CA GLU A 70 -10.06 -2.93 -2.12
C GLU A 70 -10.71 -2.19 -0.94
N GLN A 71 -12.02 -2.37 -0.74
CA GLN A 71 -12.75 -1.74 0.36
C GLN A 71 -12.29 -2.24 1.74
N ARG A 72 -12.00 -3.55 1.86
CA ARG A 72 -11.56 -4.13 3.12
C ARG A 72 -10.19 -3.60 3.53
N ILE A 73 -9.23 -3.60 2.63
CA ILE A 73 -7.89 -3.09 2.94
C ILE A 73 -7.89 -1.59 3.19
N ALA A 74 -8.69 -0.82 2.43
CA ALA A 74 -8.85 0.61 2.68
C ALA A 74 -9.41 0.88 4.08
N ALA A 75 -10.43 0.11 4.50
CA ALA A 75 -10.99 0.23 5.85
C ALA A 75 -9.99 -0.14 6.96
N LEU A 76 -9.14 -1.16 6.73
CA LEU A 76 -8.11 -1.59 7.68
C LEU A 76 -6.97 -0.58 7.81
N GLU A 77 -6.62 0.12 6.73
CA GLU A 77 -5.59 1.17 6.73
C GLU A 77 -6.13 2.55 7.15
N GLY A 78 -7.47 2.72 7.16
CA GLY A 78 -8.09 4.04 7.38
C GLY A 78 -8.04 4.94 6.14
N GLY A 79 -7.89 4.37 4.94
CA GLY A 79 -7.84 5.09 3.68
C GLY A 79 -9.22 5.34 3.05
N ILE A 80 -9.27 6.24 2.06
CA ILE A 80 -10.50 6.57 1.32
C ILE A 80 -10.84 5.55 0.23
N GLY A 81 -9.86 4.75 -0.19
CA GLY A 81 -10.02 3.73 -1.21
C GLY A 81 -8.71 3.04 -1.56
N ALA A 82 -8.81 2.01 -2.41
CA ALA A 82 -7.65 1.22 -2.81
C ALA A 82 -7.77 0.73 -4.26
N ILE A 83 -6.63 0.29 -4.83
CA ILE A 83 -6.56 -0.36 -6.14
C ILE A 83 -5.78 -1.66 -6.03
N ALA A 84 -6.45 -2.75 -6.32
CA ALA A 84 -5.86 -4.09 -6.37
C ALA A 84 -5.06 -4.29 -7.66
N THR A 85 -3.86 -4.86 -7.54
CA THR A 85 -2.94 -5.12 -8.63
C THR A 85 -2.43 -6.56 -8.63
N ALA A 86 -1.87 -7.02 -9.74
CA ALA A 86 -1.37 -8.38 -9.91
C ALA A 86 -0.23 -8.76 -8.96
N SER A 87 0.49 -7.80 -8.39
CA SER A 87 1.59 -8.03 -7.44
C SER A 87 1.94 -6.75 -6.68
N GLY A 88 2.70 -6.85 -5.57
CA GLY A 88 3.23 -5.68 -4.87
C GLY A 88 4.11 -4.79 -5.76
N GLN A 89 4.92 -5.38 -6.65
CA GLN A 89 5.71 -4.62 -7.63
C GLN A 89 4.84 -3.85 -8.63
N ALA A 90 3.70 -4.44 -9.01
CA ALA A 90 2.73 -3.75 -9.85
C ALA A 90 2.08 -2.57 -9.12
N ALA A 91 1.82 -2.70 -7.81
CA ALA A 91 1.31 -1.60 -7.00
C ALA A 91 2.31 -0.43 -6.89
N LEU A 92 3.59 -0.72 -6.61
CA LEU A 92 4.64 0.29 -6.58
C LEU A 92 4.81 0.97 -7.96
N HIS A 93 4.90 0.16 -9.02
CA HIS A 93 5.03 0.71 -10.39
C HIS A 93 3.83 1.58 -10.77
N LEU A 94 2.60 1.12 -10.48
CA LEU A 94 1.37 1.87 -10.72
C LEU A 94 1.39 3.22 -9.99
N SER A 95 1.79 3.21 -8.71
CA SER A 95 1.86 4.44 -7.89
C SER A 95 2.83 5.46 -8.51
N VAL A 96 4.03 5.02 -8.91
CA VAL A 96 5.02 5.90 -9.55
C VAL A 96 4.51 6.41 -10.89
N ALA A 97 4.02 5.52 -11.76
CA ALA A 97 3.55 5.90 -13.10
C ALA A 97 2.30 6.81 -13.08
N THR A 98 1.50 6.74 -12.02
CA THR A 98 0.36 7.65 -11.81
C THR A 98 0.81 9.07 -11.45
N LEU A 99 1.90 9.19 -10.68
CA LEU A 99 2.34 10.47 -10.11
C LEU A 99 3.36 11.21 -10.96
N MET A 100 4.09 10.50 -11.85
CA MET A 100 5.25 11.12 -12.48
C MET A 100 5.68 10.41 -13.77
N GLY A 101 6.44 11.13 -14.60
CA GLY A 101 7.06 10.66 -15.84
C GLY A 101 8.54 10.97 -15.94
N ALA A 102 9.08 10.94 -17.16
CA ALA A 102 10.48 11.23 -17.44
C ALA A 102 10.90 12.62 -16.92
N GLY A 103 12.10 12.71 -16.37
CA GLY A 103 12.64 13.92 -15.76
C GLY A 103 12.32 14.05 -14.26
N SER A 104 11.50 13.18 -13.70
CA SER A 104 11.13 13.18 -12.28
C SER A 104 12.18 12.50 -11.40
N HIS A 105 12.10 12.78 -10.11
CA HIS A 105 13.02 12.25 -9.11
C HIS A 105 12.26 11.71 -7.88
N ILE A 106 12.80 10.64 -7.29
CA ILE A 106 12.33 10.00 -6.06
C ILE A 106 13.44 10.05 -5.02
N VAL A 107 13.10 10.38 -3.76
CA VAL A 107 13.99 10.12 -2.62
C VAL A 107 13.46 8.88 -1.91
N ALA A 108 14.30 7.88 -1.74
CA ALA A 108 13.91 6.60 -1.16
C ALA A 108 14.84 6.17 -0.02
N SER A 109 14.29 5.45 0.95
CA SER A 109 15.10 4.73 1.92
C SER A 109 16.08 3.77 1.22
N SER A 110 17.28 3.60 1.76
CA SER A 110 18.21 2.56 1.32
C SER A 110 17.89 1.18 1.91
N ALA A 111 17.07 1.14 2.97
CA ALA A 111 16.61 -0.08 3.62
C ALA A 111 15.31 -0.57 2.96
N LEU A 112 15.43 -1.17 1.78
CA LEU A 112 14.30 -1.62 0.95
C LEU A 112 14.43 -3.09 0.58
N TYR A 113 13.30 -3.70 0.28
CA TYR A 113 13.24 -4.96 -0.45
C TYR A 113 14.02 -4.87 -1.76
N GLY A 114 14.83 -5.90 -2.06
CA GLY A 114 15.70 -5.89 -3.24
C GLY A 114 14.96 -5.66 -4.56
N GLY A 115 13.71 -6.13 -4.69
CA GLY A 115 12.86 -5.88 -5.86
C GLY A 115 12.46 -4.42 -6.00
N SER A 116 12.10 -3.75 -4.91
CA SER A 116 11.79 -2.30 -4.88
C SER A 116 13.02 -1.48 -5.24
N HIS A 117 14.19 -1.82 -4.64
CA HIS A 117 15.45 -1.18 -4.99
C HIS A 117 15.76 -1.33 -6.48
N ASN A 118 15.65 -2.53 -7.04
CA ASN A 118 15.93 -2.77 -8.46
C ASN A 118 14.96 -2.03 -9.39
N LEU A 119 13.66 -2.00 -9.04
CA LEU A 119 12.67 -1.24 -9.81
C LEU A 119 13.05 0.24 -9.86
N LEU A 120 13.32 0.84 -8.71
CA LEU A 120 13.63 2.27 -8.59
C LEU A 120 14.99 2.62 -9.22
N HIS A 121 16.04 1.83 -8.95
CA HIS A 121 17.40 2.17 -9.35
C HIS A 121 17.70 1.89 -10.82
N TYR A 122 17.22 0.76 -11.36
CA TYR A 122 17.57 0.31 -12.72
C TYR A 122 16.43 0.46 -13.70
N THR A 123 15.23 -0.03 -13.33
CA THR A 123 14.13 -0.12 -14.28
C THR A 123 13.54 1.26 -14.57
N LEU A 124 13.16 2.02 -13.54
CA LEU A 124 12.57 3.35 -13.71
C LEU A 124 13.55 4.38 -14.31
N LYS A 125 14.85 4.21 -14.04
CA LYS A 125 15.89 5.03 -14.69
C LYS A 125 15.84 4.92 -16.22
N ARG A 126 15.50 3.76 -16.77
CA ARG A 126 15.32 3.57 -18.22
C ARG A 126 14.14 4.38 -18.78
N PHE A 127 13.18 4.74 -17.93
CA PHE A 127 12.05 5.59 -18.26
C PHE A 127 12.28 7.07 -17.86
N GLY A 128 13.51 7.43 -17.52
CA GLY A 128 13.90 8.80 -17.21
C GLY A 128 13.53 9.26 -15.80
N ILE A 129 13.23 8.35 -14.88
CA ILE A 129 12.94 8.66 -13.49
C ILE A 129 14.17 8.28 -12.64
N ASP A 130 14.77 9.26 -11.99
CA ASP A 130 15.93 9.06 -11.12
C ASP A 130 15.52 8.82 -9.67
N THR A 131 16.35 8.07 -8.92
CA THR A 131 16.16 7.83 -7.49
C THR A 131 17.44 8.08 -6.72
N THR A 132 17.34 8.83 -5.62
CA THR A 132 18.41 8.97 -4.61
C THR A 132 18.04 8.14 -3.38
N PHE A 133 18.92 7.21 -2.99
CA PHE A 133 18.75 6.39 -1.79
C PHE A 133 19.49 7.02 -0.61
N VAL A 134 18.81 7.07 0.54
CA VAL A 134 19.32 7.66 1.78
C VAL A 134 19.13 6.71 2.97
N PRO A 135 19.97 6.78 4.01
CA PRO A 135 19.75 5.97 5.22
C PRO A 135 18.40 6.27 5.87
N PRO A 136 17.63 5.26 6.33
CA PRO A 136 16.27 5.44 6.85
C PRO A 136 16.21 6.34 8.08
N HIS A 137 17.28 6.38 8.89
CA HIS A 137 17.35 7.13 10.16
C HIS A 137 17.98 8.51 10.03
N ASP A 138 18.49 8.90 8.86
CA ASP A 138 19.19 10.17 8.63
C ASP A 138 18.27 11.18 7.96
N THR A 139 17.46 11.89 8.76
CA THR A 139 16.51 12.91 8.28
C THR A 139 17.19 14.04 7.51
N ASP A 140 18.45 14.38 7.84
CA ASP A 140 19.20 15.42 7.12
C ASP A 140 19.63 14.94 5.74
N ALA A 141 19.98 13.66 5.59
CA ALA A 141 20.23 13.06 4.28
C ALA A 141 18.95 13.04 3.42
N TRP A 142 17.79 12.74 4.01
CA TRP A 142 16.51 12.83 3.30
C TRP A 142 16.27 14.24 2.77
N ARG A 143 16.41 15.26 3.64
CA ARG A 143 16.22 16.68 3.28
C ARG A 143 17.20 17.12 2.18
N ALA A 144 18.47 16.78 2.32
CA ALA A 144 19.52 17.15 1.36
C ALA A 144 19.34 16.48 -0.02
N ALA A 145 18.66 15.33 -0.09
CA ALA A 145 18.40 14.62 -1.34
C ALA A 145 17.22 15.19 -2.14
N ILE A 146 16.38 16.03 -1.54
CA ILE A 146 15.22 16.63 -2.22
C ILE A 146 15.70 17.65 -3.27
N ARG A 147 15.17 17.54 -4.49
CA ARG A 147 15.46 18.38 -5.65
C ARG A 147 14.19 19.07 -6.16
N PRO A 148 14.29 20.12 -7.00
CA PRO A 148 13.11 20.76 -7.60
C PRO A 148 12.20 19.79 -8.36
N ASN A 149 12.76 18.78 -8.98
CA ASN A 149 12.04 17.74 -9.71
C ASN A 149 11.68 16.51 -8.87
N THR A 150 11.89 16.52 -7.55
CA THR A 150 11.41 15.45 -6.67
C THR A 150 9.88 15.44 -6.65
N ARG A 151 9.30 14.24 -6.75
CA ARG A 151 7.85 14.01 -6.78
C ARG A 151 7.36 13.08 -5.67
N LEU A 152 8.26 12.31 -5.05
CA LEU A 152 7.88 11.28 -4.09
C LEU A 152 8.98 11.05 -3.07
N LEU A 153 8.59 10.90 -1.79
CA LEU A 153 9.39 10.23 -0.78
C LEU A 153 8.87 8.79 -0.61
N PHE A 154 9.78 7.83 -0.52
CA PHE A 154 9.43 6.41 -0.45
C PHE A 154 10.23 5.65 0.61
N GLY A 155 9.56 4.80 1.41
CA GLY A 155 10.21 3.92 2.37
C GLY A 155 9.36 2.69 2.71
N GLU A 156 9.95 1.76 3.48
CA GLU A 156 9.27 0.60 4.03
C GLU A 156 9.10 0.78 5.53
N THR A 157 7.96 0.40 6.09
CA THR A 157 7.72 0.43 7.55
C THR A 157 8.84 -0.29 8.30
N VAL A 158 9.25 -1.44 7.74
CA VAL A 158 10.35 -2.26 8.22
C VAL A 158 11.18 -2.71 7.03
N GLY A 159 12.41 -2.25 6.95
CA GLY A 159 13.31 -2.52 5.84
C GLY A 159 13.75 -3.98 5.74
N ASN A 160 13.82 -4.50 4.52
CA ASN A 160 14.20 -5.87 4.23
C ASN A 160 15.61 -5.90 3.56
N PRO A 161 16.64 -6.56 4.11
CA PRO A 161 16.60 -7.52 5.24
C PRO A 161 17.05 -6.95 6.60
N GLY A 162 17.44 -5.67 6.68
CA GLY A 162 18.13 -5.10 7.85
C GLY A 162 17.23 -4.87 9.05
N LEU A 163 15.89 -4.87 8.86
CA LEU A 163 14.88 -4.61 9.87
C LEU A 163 14.93 -3.17 10.41
N ASP A 164 15.45 -2.25 9.62
CA ASP A 164 15.41 -0.83 9.94
C ASP A 164 13.97 -0.34 9.95
N VAL A 165 13.55 0.30 11.04
CA VAL A 165 12.19 0.83 11.19
C VAL A 165 12.16 2.29 10.72
N LEU A 166 11.29 2.62 9.78
CA LEU A 166 11.10 3.99 9.29
C LEU A 166 10.33 4.82 10.31
N ASN A 167 10.85 6.00 10.65
CA ASN A 167 10.09 6.99 11.42
C ASN A 167 9.09 7.71 10.50
N VAL A 168 7.92 7.07 10.27
CA VAL A 168 6.90 7.57 9.35
C VAL A 168 6.47 9.01 9.67
N PRO A 169 6.13 9.39 10.92
CA PRO A 169 5.74 10.76 11.24
C PRO A 169 6.78 11.82 10.84
N VAL A 170 8.05 11.56 11.10
CA VAL A 170 9.13 12.51 10.78
C VAL A 170 9.33 12.65 9.27
N ILE A 171 9.31 11.54 8.54
CA ILE A 171 9.49 11.58 7.09
C ILE A 171 8.24 12.13 6.37
N ALA A 172 7.05 11.87 6.89
CA ALA A 172 5.80 12.46 6.40
C ALA A 172 5.82 14.00 6.56
N GLN A 173 6.19 14.50 7.75
CA GLN A 173 6.31 15.94 7.98
C GLN A 173 7.33 16.56 7.03
N LEU A 174 8.50 15.94 6.88
CA LEU A 174 9.52 16.39 5.93
C LEU A 174 8.98 16.42 4.48
N ALA A 175 8.24 15.41 4.06
CA ALA A 175 7.63 15.37 2.73
C ALA A 175 6.65 16.53 2.54
N HIS A 176 5.76 16.74 3.50
CA HIS A 176 4.73 17.79 3.46
C HIS A 176 5.32 19.20 3.50
N ASP A 177 6.40 19.43 4.26
CA ASP A 177 7.14 20.70 4.28
C ASP A 177 7.70 21.08 2.88
N HIS A 178 7.87 20.09 2.01
CA HIS A 178 8.33 20.25 0.64
C HIS A 178 7.23 20.06 -0.41
N ALA A 179 5.95 20.00 0.01
CA ALA A 179 4.80 19.75 -0.85
C ALA A 179 4.97 18.45 -1.68
N LEU A 180 5.42 17.37 -1.02
CA LEU A 180 5.63 16.03 -1.58
C LEU A 180 4.79 15.02 -0.81
N PRO A 181 4.24 13.98 -1.46
CA PRO A 181 3.62 12.86 -0.79
C PRO A 181 4.66 11.87 -0.28
N LEU A 182 4.28 11.14 0.77
CA LEU A 182 5.00 9.97 1.26
C LEU A 182 4.23 8.69 0.91
N LEU A 183 4.87 7.80 0.14
CA LEU A 183 4.41 6.43 -0.09
C LEU A 183 5.18 5.47 0.81
N VAL A 184 4.46 4.59 1.50
CA VAL A 184 5.07 3.60 2.42
C VAL A 184 4.68 2.17 2.02
N ASP A 185 5.68 1.30 1.91
CA ASP A 185 5.47 -0.15 1.86
C ASP A 185 5.22 -0.67 3.27
N ALA A 186 4.00 -1.13 3.54
CA ALA A 186 3.60 -1.71 4.81
C ALA A 186 3.42 -3.24 4.75
N THR A 187 4.05 -3.89 3.78
CA THR A 187 3.93 -5.34 3.56
C THR A 187 4.27 -6.17 4.80
N LEU A 188 5.33 -5.80 5.53
CA LEU A 188 5.78 -6.57 6.71
C LEU A 188 4.97 -6.24 7.95
N SER A 189 4.65 -4.97 8.20
CA SER A 189 3.86 -4.57 9.36
C SER A 189 2.39 -4.99 9.23
N THR A 190 1.85 -5.03 8.02
CA THR A 190 0.42 -5.11 7.76
C THR A 190 -0.36 -3.98 8.44
N PRO A 191 -1.63 -3.72 8.12
CA PRO A 191 -2.41 -2.72 8.84
C PRO A 191 -2.71 -3.12 10.29
N TYR A 192 -2.45 -4.38 10.66
CA TYR A 192 -2.63 -4.85 12.04
C TYR A 192 -1.58 -4.28 13.00
N LEU A 193 -0.32 -4.17 12.57
CA LEU A 193 0.76 -3.69 13.44
C LEU A 193 1.03 -2.19 13.26
N MET A 194 0.84 -1.67 12.06
CA MET A 194 1.04 -0.25 11.78
C MET A 194 0.13 0.19 10.64
N GLN A 195 -0.55 1.29 10.86
CA GLN A 195 -1.34 2.01 9.85
C GLN A 195 -0.58 3.30 9.47
N PRO A 196 0.28 3.28 8.43
CA PRO A 196 1.10 4.44 8.09
C PRO A 196 0.29 5.69 7.73
N LEU A 197 -0.94 5.53 7.22
CA LEU A 197 -1.83 6.67 6.94
C LEU A 197 -2.14 7.46 8.23
N SER A 198 -2.39 6.77 9.35
CA SER A 198 -2.62 7.41 10.65
C SER A 198 -1.40 8.14 11.21
N LEU A 199 -0.22 7.82 10.68
CA LEU A 199 1.07 8.40 11.03
C LEU A 199 1.53 9.50 10.07
N GLY A 200 0.69 9.86 9.09
CA GLY A 200 0.93 10.95 8.15
C GLY A 200 1.41 10.54 6.76
N ALA A 201 1.55 9.25 6.46
CA ALA A 201 1.76 8.83 5.08
C ALA A 201 0.52 9.15 4.22
N ASP A 202 0.71 9.44 2.94
CA ASP A 202 -0.37 9.78 2.03
C ASP A 202 -0.85 8.56 1.24
N LEU A 203 0.08 7.69 0.89
CA LEU A 203 -0.16 6.46 0.17
C LEU A 203 0.52 5.29 0.89
N VAL A 204 -0.16 4.15 0.92
CA VAL A 204 0.39 2.90 1.45
C VAL A 204 0.21 1.81 0.41
N TYR A 205 1.22 0.97 0.22
CA TYR A 205 1.02 -0.23 -0.57
C TYR A 205 1.44 -1.50 0.17
N HIS A 206 0.88 -2.62 -0.26
CA HIS A 206 1.20 -3.95 0.23
C HIS A 206 1.46 -4.92 -0.91
N SER A 207 2.48 -5.74 -0.76
CA SER A 207 2.49 -7.04 -1.42
C SER A 207 1.51 -7.96 -0.68
N ALA A 208 0.28 -8.03 -1.18
CA ALA A 208 -0.76 -8.88 -0.58
C ALA A 208 -0.41 -10.38 -0.63
N THR A 209 0.63 -10.74 -1.39
CA THR A 209 1.26 -12.07 -1.46
C THR A 209 1.72 -12.59 -0.10
N LYS A 210 2.07 -11.68 0.84
CA LYS A 210 2.73 -11.99 2.11
C LYS A 210 1.70 -12.26 3.22
N PHE A 211 1.74 -11.49 4.29
CA PHE A 211 0.87 -11.71 5.45
C PHE A 211 -0.62 -11.50 5.17
N LEU A 212 -1.00 -10.62 4.24
CA LEU A 212 -2.42 -10.43 3.93
C LEU A 212 -3.06 -11.74 3.44
N SER A 213 -2.45 -12.44 2.48
CA SER A 213 -2.93 -13.76 2.06
C SER A 213 -2.56 -14.87 3.06
N GLY A 214 -1.34 -14.82 3.61
CA GLY A 214 -0.87 -15.66 4.69
C GLY A 214 -0.62 -17.16 4.38
N HIS A 215 -0.93 -17.64 3.18
CA HIS A 215 -0.93 -19.06 2.83
C HIS A 215 0.11 -19.45 1.77
N GLY A 216 0.80 -18.46 1.15
CA GLY A 216 1.78 -18.73 0.10
C GLY A 216 1.19 -19.28 -1.21
N THR A 217 -0.11 -19.14 -1.42
CA THR A 217 -0.86 -19.72 -2.56
C THR A 217 -1.20 -18.72 -3.65
N VAL A 218 -1.01 -17.42 -3.41
CA VAL A 218 -1.46 -16.35 -4.31
C VAL A 218 -0.47 -15.20 -4.36
N ILE A 219 -0.34 -14.59 -5.53
CA ILE A 219 0.38 -13.34 -5.73
C ILE A 219 -0.63 -12.21 -5.89
N GLY A 220 -0.40 -11.10 -5.22
CA GLY A 220 -1.23 -9.90 -5.32
C GLY A 220 -0.54 -8.68 -4.74
N GLY A 221 -1.07 -7.51 -5.08
CA GLY A 221 -0.66 -6.22 -4.54
C GLY A 221 -1.85 -5.30 -4.38
N VAL A 222 -1.68 -4.24 -3.64
CA VAL A 222 -2.69 -3.19 -3.47
C VAL A 222 -2.01 -1.89 -3.08
N VAL A 223 -2.51 -0.77 -3.58
CA VAL A 223 -2.20 0.58 -3.11
C VAL A 223 -3.44 1.18 -2.48
N VAL A 224 -3.27 1.82 -1.33
CA VAL A 224 -4.32 2.51 -0.56
C VAL A 224 -4.00 3.99 -0.53
N ASP A 225 -5.00 4.82 -0.78
CA ASP A 225 -4.90 6.28 -0.72
C ASP A 225 -5.53 6.78 0.59
N GLY A 226 -4.79 7.60 1.32
CA GLY A 226 -5.27 8.25 2.54
C GLY A 226 -6.24 9.41 2.28
N GLY A 227 -6.22 9.99 1.08
CA GLY A 227 -7.00 11.17 0.73
C GLY A 227 -6.55 12.45 1.45
N SER A 228 -5.35 12.43 2.03
CA SER A 228 -4.82 13.53 2.85
C SER A 228 -3.99 14.54 2.06
N PHE A 229 -3.43 14.14 0.92
CA PHE A 229 -2.52 14.99 0.15
C PHE A 229 -3.28 15.92 -0.81
N ASP A 230 -2.98 17.20 -0.73
CA ASP A 230 -3.55 18.23 -1.60
C ASP A 230 -2.72 18.38 -2.89
N TRP A 231 -3.14 17.67 -3.93
CA TRP A 231 -2.47 17.60 -5.23
C TRP A 231 -2.39 18.95 -5.93
N GLU A 232 -3.44 19.78 -5.82
CA GLU A 232 -3.51 21.11 -6.45
C GLU A 232 -2.58 22.09 -5.74
N LYS A 233 -2.66 22.16 -4.41
CA LYS A 233 -1.82 23.06 -3.60
C LYS A 233 -0.34 22.74 -3.75
N SER A 234 0.02 21.48 -3.94
CA SER A 234 1.39 21.07 -4.19
C SER A 234 1.97 21.71 -5.46
N GLY A 235 1.18 21.83 -6.54
CA GLY A 235 1.61 22.36 -7.84
C GLY A 235 2.67 21.53 -8.57
N LYS A 236 2.91 20.29 -8.13
CA LYS A 236 3.96 19.40 -8.65
C LYS A 236 3.45 18.23 -9.48
N PHE A 237 2.14 18.06 -9.60
CA PHE A 237 1.50 16.89 -10.19
C PHE A 237 0.58 17.26 -11.36
N PRO A 238 1.15 17.78 -12.48
CA PRO A 238 0.35 18.11 -13.67
C PRO A 238 -0.40 16.89 -14.19
N GLU A 239 0.10 15.69 -13.95
CA GLU A 239 -0.56 14.44 -14.27
C GLU A 239 -1.96 14.32 -13.65
N LEU A 240 -2.20 14.93 -12.48
CA LEU A 240 -3.48 14.91 -11.76
C LEU A 240 -4.30 16.19 -11.91
N THR A 241 -3.62 17.32 -12.17
CA THR A 241 -4.22 18.66 -12.14
C THR A 241 -4.40 19.29 -13.51
N ASP A 242 -3.76 18.75 -14.55
CA ASP A 242 -3.93 19.21 -15.93
C ASP A 242 -4.92 18.31 -16.70
N ARG A 243 -5.41 18.82 -17.82
CA ARG A 243 -6.32 18.08 -18.69
C ARG A 243 -5.67 16.83 -19.27
N TYR A 244 -6.35 15.71 -19.15
CA TYR A 244 -5.94 14.44 -19.72
C TYR A 244 -6.75 14.12 -20.98
N GLU A 245 -6.16 14.38 -22.16
CA GLU A 245 -6.80 14.16 -23.47
C GLU A 245 -7.19 12.68 -23.71
N GLY A 246 -6.48 11.74 -23.08
CA GLY A 246 -6.75 10.30 -23.17
C GLY A 246 -8.06 9.86 -22.49
N PHE A 247 -8.75 10.76 -21.76
CA PHE A 247 -10.04 10.49 -21.15
C PHE A 247 -10.90 11.77 -21.08
N HIS A 248 -11.50 12.16 -22.19
CA HIS A 248 -12.48 13.27 -22.30
C HIS A 248 -12.00 14.62 -21.73
N ASP A 249 -10.72 14.94 -21.85
CA ASP A 249 -10.10 16.14 -21.28
C ASP A 249 -10.31 16.30 -19.76
N MET A 250 -10.46 15.17 -19.06
CA MET A 250 -10.70 15.14 -17.62
C MET A 250 -9.51 15.75 -16.85
N VAL A 251 -9.84 16.53 -15.82
CA VAL A 251 -8.91 16.96 -14.76
C VAL A 251 -9.25 16.15 -13.51
N PHE A 252 -8.38 15.22 -13.12
CA PHE A 252 -8.70 14.27 -12.06
C PHE A 252 -8.93 14.92 -10.69
N SER A 253 -8.25 16.02 -10.39
CA SER A 253 -8.43 16.79 -9.16
C SER A 253 -9.75 17.56 -9.12
N GLU A 254 -10.31 17.97 -10.26
CA GLU A 254 -11.63 18.61 -10.35
C GLU A 254 -12.76 17.59 -10.14
N GLU A 255 -12.59 16.34 -10.61
CA GLU A 255 -13.56 15.27 -10.41
C GLU A 255 -13.61 14.79 -8.95
N SER A 256 -12.46 14.77 -8.28
CA SER A 256 -12.35 14.45 -6.86
C SER A 256 -11.07 15.00 -6.28
N THR A 257 -11.17 16.01 -5.43
CA THR A 257 -10.01 16.62 -4.76
C THR A 257 -9.24 15.62 -3.90
N VAL A 258 -9.94 14.71 -3.23
CA VAL A 258 -9.34 13.69 -2.35
C VAL A 258 -9.02 12.39 -3.07
N GLY A 259 -9.73 12.05 -4.14
CA GLY A 259 -9.60 10.79 -4.87
C GLY A 259 -8.87 10.89 -6.22
N ALA A 260 -8.25 12.02 -6.54
CA ALA A 260 -7.57 12.26 -7.83
C ALA A 260 -6.57 11.16 -8.19
N PHE A 261 -5.73 10.75 -7.22
CA PHE A 261 -4.78 9.66 -7.41
C PHE A 261 -5.48 8.35 -7.80
N LEU A 262 -6.50 7.93 -7.04
CA LEU A 262 -7.23 6.68 -7.31
C LEU A 262 -7.94 6.72 -8.67
N LEU A 263 -8.52 7.87 -9.03
CA LEU A 263 -9.19 8.04 -10.31
C LEU A 263 -8.21 7.84 -11.46
N ARG A 264 -7.07 8.54 -11.45
CA ARG A 264 -6.06 8.41 -12.50
C ARG A 264 -5.45 7.01 -12.51
N ALA A 265 -5.04 6.50 -11.34
CA ALA A 265 -4.45 5.17 -11.24
C ALA A 265 -5.36 4.07 -11.81
N ARG A 266 -6.68 4.21 -11.69
CA ARG A 266 -7.65 3.26 -12.23
C ARG A 266 -7.93 3.52 -13.71
N ARG A 267 -8.13 4.78 -14.10
CA ARG A 267 -8.61 5.16 -15.44
C ARG A 267 -7.53 5.17 -16.50
N GLU A 268 -6.31 5.50 -16.14
CA GLU A 268 -5.13 5.40 -17.00
C GLU A 268 -4.27 4.21 -16.59
N GLY A 269 -3.74 4.21 -15.36
CA GLY A 269 -2.74 3.27 -14.93
C GLY A 269 -3.16 1.81 -15.06
N LEU A 270 -4.24 1.40 -14.40
CA LEU A 270 -4.70 0.02 -14.44
C LEU A 270 -5.27 -0.35 -15.82
N ARG A 271 -5.99 0.58 -16.46
CA ARG A 271 -6.54 0.38 -17.80
C ARG A 271 -5.45 0.11 -18.83
N ASP A 272 -4.38 0.90 -18.86
CA ASP A 272 -3.39 0.92 -19.92
C ASP A 272 -2.20 0.00 -19.64
N PHE A 273 -1.68 -0.04 -18.42
CA PHE A 273 -0.60 -0.97 -18.03
C PHE A 273 -1.09 -2.40 -17.80
N GLY A 274 -2.38 -2.59 -17.49
CA GLY A 274 -3.01 -3.90 -17.46
C GLY A 274 -2.64 -4.80 -16.28
N ALA A 275 -1.99 -4.28 -15.24
CA ALA A 275 -1.53 -5.05 -14.08
C ALA A 275 -2.67 -5.38 -13.08
N CYS A 276 -3.84 -5.78 -13.58
CA CYS A 276 -5.02 -6.07 -12.79
C CYS A 276 -4.91 -7.37 -12.00
N MET A 277 -5.54 -7.42 -10.85
CA MET A 277 -5.67 -8.64 -10.05
C MET A 277 -6.75 -9.57 -10.59
N SER A 278 -6.50 -10.88 -10.59
CA SER A 278 -7.53 -11.87 -10.85
C SER A 278 -8.56 -11.89 -9.71
N PRO A 279 -9.88 -11.98 -10.00
CA PRO A 279 -10.90 -12.12 -8.96
C PRO A 279 -10.68 -13.34 -8.04
N HIS A 280 -10.16 -14.44 -8.58
CA HIS A 280 -9.79 -15.61 -7.78
C HIS A 280 -8.65 -15.28 -6.80
N SER A 281 -7.65 -14.50 -7.23
CA SER A 281 -6.57 -14.04 -6.33
C SER A 281 -7.10 -13.13 -5.23
N ALA A 282 -7.98 -12.19 -5.56
CA ALA A 282 -8.64 -11.32 -4.59
C ALA A 282 -9.41 -12.13 -3.54
N TRP A 283 -10.15 -13.13 -3.97
CA TRP A 283 -10.90 -14.02 -3.07
C TRP A 283 -9.98 -14.79 -2.12
N LEU A 284 -8.87 -15.38 -2.61
CA LEU A 284 -7.89 -16.06 -1.76
C LEU A 284 -7.25 -15.11 -0.73
N ILE A 285 -6.95 -13.88 -1.12
CA ILE A 285 -6.41 -12.87 -0.20
C ILE A 285 -7.45 -12.51 0.86
N LEU A 286 -8.72 -12.33 0.49
CA LEU A 286 -9.81 -12.07 1.43
C LEU A 286 -9.93 -13.16 2.50
N GLN A 287 -9.78 -14.45 2.12
CA GLN A 287 -9.76 -15.57 3.09
C GLN A 287 -8.58 -15.44 4.08
N GLY A 288 -7.41 -15.03 3.60
CA GLY A 288 -6.25 -14.80 4.46
C GLY A 288 -6.47 -13.62 5.42
N MET A 289 -7.08 -12.54 4.96
CA MET A 289 -7.33 -11.35 5.79
C MET A 289 -8.25 -11.61 6.97
N GLU A 290 -9.19 -12.54 6.85
CA GLU A 290 -10.12 -12.89 7.94
C GLU A 290 -9.41 -13.40 9.20
N THR A 291 -8.23 -14.00 9.05
CA THR A 291 -7.42 -14.52 10.16
C THR A 291 -6.15 -13.72 10.42
N LEU A 292 -6.00 -12.57 9.76
CA LEU A 292 -4.78 -11.74 9.88
C LEU A 292 -4.43 -11.39 11.33
N PRO A 293 -5.34 -10.90 12.18
CA PRO A 293 -5.01 -10.54 13.56
C PRO A 293 -4.45 -11.73 14.34
N LEU A 294 -5.12 -12.87 14.28
CA LEU A 294 -4.71 -14.09 14.99
C LEU A 294 -3.33 -14.58 14.55
N ARG A 295 -3.04 -14.51 13.26
CA ARG A 295 -1.73 -14.91 12.73
C ARG A 295 -0.62 -13.94 13.14
N MET A 296 -0.89 -12.64 13.08
CA MET A 296 0.09 -11.63 13.46
C MET A 296 0.43 -11.72 14.95
N GLU A 297 -0.55 -11.85 15.85
CA GLU A 297 -0.31 -12.08 17.29
C GLU A 297 0.58 -13.30 17.54
N ARG A 298 0.30 -14.40 16.84
CA ARG A 298 1.10 -15.62 16.99
C ARG A 298 2.52 -15.45 16.47
N HIS A 299 2.70 -14.77 15.33
CA HIS A 299 4.02 -14.45 14.81
C HIS A 299 4.81 -13.60 15.80
N LEU A 300 4.19 -12.57 16.37
CA LEU A 300 4.80 -11.70 17.37
C LEU A 300 5.28 -12.51 18.60
N SER A 301 4.35 -13.22 19.23
CA SER A 301 4.67 -14.03 20.43
C SER A 301 5.77 -15.06 20.18
N ASN A 302 5.83 -15.65 18.99
CA ASN A 302 6.90 -16.58 18.62
C ASN A 302 8.22 -15.87 18.41
N THR A 303 8.20 -14.68 17.83
CA THR A 303 9.39 -13.87 17.55
C THR A 303 10.12 -13.50 18.83
N GLU A 304 9.41 -12.98 19.84
CA GLU A 304 9.98 -12.66 21.16
C GLU A 304 10.78 -13.83 21.73
N LYS A 305 10.13 -15.00 21.82
CA LYS A 305 10.73 -16.20 22.39
C LYS A 305 12.02 -16.64 21.69
N ILE A 306 12.09 -16.43 20.35
CA ILE A 306 13.28 -16.87 19.64
C ILE A 306 14.35 -15.77 19.65
N VAL A 307 14.00 -14.48 19.67
CA VAL A 307 14.98 -13.40 19.90
C VAL A 307 15.66 -13.64 21.25
N ASP A 308 14.89 -13.92 22.30
CA ASP A 308 15.42 -14.24 23.64
C ASP A 308 16.31 -15.49 23.62
N PHE A 309 15.84 -16.55 22.97
CA PHE A 309 16.61 -17.79 22.82
C PHE A 309 17.93 -17.55 22.08
N LEU A 310 17.90 -16.82 20.96
CA LEU A 310 19.10 -16.53 20.16
C LEU A 310 20.05 -15.59 20.91
N ALA A 311 19.54 -14.58 21.60
CA ALA A 311 20.35 -13.66 22.38
C ALA A 311 21.12 -14.34 23.52
N ALA A 312 20.55 -15.42 24.10
CA ALA A 312 21.17 -16.21 25.16
C ALA A 312 22.04 -17.38 24.61
N HIS A 313 22.01 -17.67 23.30
CA HIS A 313 22.65 -18.87 22.77
C HIS A 313 24.16 -18.68 22.62
N PRO A 314 25.02 -19.58 23.15
CA PRO A 314 26.48 -19.38 23.18
C PRO A 314 27.16 -19.35 21.81
N MET A 315 26.53 -19.90 20.77
CA MET A 315 27.05 -19.88 19.40
C MET A 315 26.60 -18.65 18.61
N VAL A 316 25.77 -17.75 19.17
CA VAL A 316 25.28 -16.56 18.51
C VAL A 316 25.99 -15.34 19.08
N SER A 317 26.77 -14.67 18.24
CA SER A 317 27.51 -13.48 18.64
C SER A 317 26.69 -12.19 18.58
N ARG A 318 25.64 -12.17 17.76
CA ARG A 318 24.78 -10.99 17.58
C ARG A 318 23.40 -11.38 17.03
N VAL A 319 22.36 -10.74 17.55
CA VAL A 319 21.01 -10.79 17.00
C VAL A 319 20.69 -9.42 16.41
N GLY A 320 20.43 -9.34 15.10
CA GLY A 320 20.02 -8.10 14.42
C GLY A 320 18.50 -7.95 14.45
N HIS A 321 17.96 -7.42 15.56
CA HIS A 321 16.51 -7.25 15.73
C HIS A 321 16.22 -5.98 16.53
N PRO A 322 15.16 -5.19 16.25
CA PRO A 322 14.81 -3.97 16.95
C PRO A 322 14.58 -4.12 18.46
N LEU A 323 14.21 -5.30 18.97
CA LEU A 323 14.17 -5.60 20.42
C LEU A 323 15.56 -5.53 21.09
N MET A 324 16.64 -5.65 20.32
CA MET A 324 17.99 -5.65 20.88
C MET A 324 18.50 -4.23 21.09
N PRO A 325 19.04 -3.88 22.28
CA PRO A 325 19.56 -2.53 22.55
C PRO A 325 20.64 -2.02 21.58
N THR A 326 21.28 -2.95 20.87
CA THR A 326 22.32 -2.64 19.88
C THR A 326 21.79 -2.34 18.49
N HIS A 327 20.47 -2.49 18.26
CA HIS A 327 19.87 -2.22 16.95
C HIS A 327 19.63 -0.72 16.76
N PRO A 328 19.91 -0.14 15.57
CA PRO A 328 19.73 1.31 15.33
C PRO A 328 18.30 1.80 15.60
N SER A 329 17.31 0.96 15.32
CA SER A 329 15.88 1.30 15.51
C SER A 329 15.38 1.08 16.95
N HIS A 330 16.22 0.58 17.87
CA HIS A 330 15.78 0.33 19.25
C HIS A 330 15.35 1.62 19.99
N ARG A 331 16.00 2.75 19.69
CA ARG A 331 15.76 4.05 20.34
C ARG A 331 14.64 4.88 19.72
N SER A 332 14.07 4.48 18.61
CA SER A 332 12.89 5.16 18.06
C SER A 332 11.65 5.01 18.96
N GLU A 333 11.81 4.39 20.13
CA GLU A 333 10.78 4.17 21.15
C GLU A 333 10.24 5.45 21.80
N GLU A 334 10.96 6.56 21.80
CA GLU A 334 10.52 7.76 22.54
C GLU A 334 9.27 8.46 21.96
N HIS A 335 8.86 8.13 20.73
CA HIS A 335 7.75 8.80 20.06
C HIS A 335 6.55 7.90 19.68
N THR A 336 6.61 6.58 19.92
CA THR A 336 5.53 5.65 19.52
C THR A 336 5.43 4.43 20.46
N SER A 337 5.34 4.64 21.75
CA SER A 337 5.48 3.59 22.78
C SER A 337 4.49 2.41 22.68
N GLU A 338 3.32 2.57 22.06
CA GLU A 338 2.36 1.46 21.86
C GLU A 338 2.54 0.76 20.51
N LEU A 339 2.89 1.49 19.43
CA LEU A 339 3.04 0.94 18.09
C LEU A 339 4.37 0.20 17.89
N GLN A 340 5.44 0.63 18.54
CA GLN A 340 6.75 0.00 18.41
C GLN A 340 6.90 -1.31 19.17
N SER A 341 6.18 -1.51 20.28
CA SER A 341 6.13 -2.83 20.92
C SER A 341 5.65 -3.91 19.94
N HIS A 342 4.71 -3.57 19.05
CA HIS A 342 4.20 -4.47 18.03
C HIS A 342 5.13 -4.59 16.81
N LEU A 343 5.74 -3.49 16.34
CA LEU A 343 6.68 -3.50 15.19
C LEU A 343 7.98 -4.25 15.47
N ASN A 344 8.49 -4.16 16.68
CA ASN A 344 9.69 -4.89 17.10
C ASN A 344 9.57 -6.41 16.88
N LEU A 345 8.38 -6.92 16.64
CA LEU A 345 8.06 -8.34 16.61
C LEU A 345 7.93 -8.94 15.19
N VAL A 346 7.71 -8.13 14.17
CA VAL A 346 7.42 -8.60 12.77
C VAL A 346 8.63 -9.18 12.05
N CYS A 347 9.80 -8.81 12.45
CA CYS A 347 11.03 -8.92 11.66
C CYS A 347 11.61 -10.33 11.47
N ARG A 348 10.89 -11.38 11.78
CA ARG A 348 11.49 -12.70 11.88
C ARG A 348 11.27 -13.69 10.75
N LEU A 349 10.26 -13.51 9.92
CA LEU A 349 9.97 -14.45 8.82
C LEU A 349 11.02 -14.47 7.70
N LEU A 350 12.02 -13.59 7.76
CA LEU A 350 13.07 -13.51 6.74
C LEU A 350 14.24 -14.48 6.98
N LEU A 351 14.35 -15.10 8.15
CA LEU A 351 15.40 -16.10 8.44
C LEU A 351 15.07 -17.51 7.92
N GLU A 352 13.85 -17.80 7.52
CA GLU A 352 13.43 -19.12 7.05
C GLU A 352 13.58 -19.36 5.54
N LYS A 353 14.14 -18.39 4.79
CA LYS A 353 14.44 -18.57 3.36
C LYS A 353 15.95 -18.48 3.10
N LYS A 354 16.66 -19.49 3.51
CA LYS A 354 17.92 -19.91 2.90
C LYS A 354 17.86 -21.38 2.54
#